data_ebec07dcb3c4199acb8ce2ce4cef21fd
#
_entry.id   ebec07dcb3c4199acb8ce2ce4cef21fd
#
_cell.length_a   1.000
_cell.length_b   1.000
_cell.length_c   1.000
_cell.angle_alpha   90.00
_cell.angle_beta   90.00
_cell.angle_gamma   90.00
#
_symmetry.space_group_name_H-M   'P 1'
#
loop_
_entity.id
_entity.type
_entity.pdbx_description
1 polymer ?
#
loop_
_entity_poly.entity_id
_entity_poly.type
_entity_poly.pdbx_seq_one_letter_code
_entity_poly.pdbx_strand_id
1 'polypeptide(L)'
;WAEPQMKRFAVGLVLMVTIGMTPIWFWRNLSGFCYCFTVILLIAVDLFGEEGKGAQRCVNLGFMRLQPSELMKITLVMFLAAYYDWLPPEKKSRPLWVLVPIAITLLPTALVIQQPDLGTSLLLVMAGGGIMFLAGVHWAYFAAVIASVVGLIVAVFQSRETSWQLLNNYQYRRID
;
A
#
# COMPACT_ATOMS: atom_id res chain seq x y z
N TRP A 1 16.09 -24.05 -16.45
CA TRP A 1 15.34 -23.41 -15.36
C TRP A 1 16.25 -22.92 -14.23
N ALA A 2 17.30 -23.62 -13.86
CA ALA A 2 18.18 -23.27 -12.74
C ALA A 2 19.08 -22.05 -12.99
N GLU A 3 19.66 -21.89 -14.18
CA GLU A 3 20.59 -20.78 -14.46
C GLU A 3 20.01 -19.37 -14.32
N PRO A 4 18.82 -19.04 -14.89
CA PRO A 4 18.27 -17.71 -14.72
C PRO A 4 17.85 -17.43 -13.28
N GLN A 5 17.51 -18.47 -12.52
CA GLN A 5 17.13 -18.32 -11.11
C GLN A 5 18.34 -18.07 -10.22
N MET A 6 19.47 -18.76 -10.48
CA MET A 6 20.74 -18.51 -9.78
C MET A 6 21.26 -17.09 -10.01
N LYS A 7 21.17 -16.59 -11.24
CA LYS A 7 21.58 -15.21 -11.56
C LYS A 7 20.74 -14.19 -10.80
N ARG A 8 19.40 -14.37 -10.75
CA ARG A 8 18.49 -13.51 -9.99
C ARG A 8 18.78 -13.58 -8.48
N PHE A 9 19.04 -14.77 -7.96
CA PHE A 9 19.41 -14.95 -6.55
C PHE A 9 20.72 -14.26 -6.21
N ALA A 10 21.77 -14.41 -7.04
CA ALA A 10 23.06 -13.76 -6.84
C ALA A 10 22.94 -12.23 -6.86
N VAL A 11 22.18 -11.68 -7.81
CA VAL A 11 21.88 -10.23 -7.86
C VAL A 11 21.13 -9.78 -6.61
N GLY A 12 20.12 -10.52 -6.17
CA GLY A 12 19.37 -10.24 -4.95
C GLY A 12 20.25 -10.26 -3.70
N LEU A 13 21.17 -11.23 -3.60
CA LEU A 13 22.13 -11.33 -2.49
C LEU A 13 23.07 -10.11 -2.45
N VAL A 14 23.61 -9.72 -3.60
CA VAL A 14 24.49 -8.54 -3.71
C VAL A 14 23.74 -7.28 -3.31
N LEU A 15 22.52 -7.10 -3.79
CA LEU A 15 21.66 -5.97 -3.41
C LEU A 15 21.39 -5.97 -1.90
N MET A 16 21.04 -7.12 -1.32
CA MET A 16 20.77 -7.24 0.11
C MET A 16 22.00 -6.81 0.95
N VAL A 17 23.20 -7.29 0.60
CA VAL A 17 24.44 -6.92 1.30
C VAL A 17 24.73 -5.43 1.12
N THR A 18 24.58 -4.88 -0.09
CA THR A 18 24.81 -3.47 -0.37
C THR A 18 23.86 -2.58 0.44
N ILE A 19 22.58 -2.93 0.48
CA ILE A 19 21.57 -2.21 1.27
C ILE A 19 21.89 -2.30 2.76
N GLY A 20 22.30 -3.50 3.25
CA GLY A 20 22.65 -3.72 4.66
C GLY A 20 23.89 -2.95 5.11
N MET A 21 24.81 -2.63 4.21
CA MET A 21 26.00 -1.83 4.51
C MET A 21 25.74 -0.32 4.50
N THR A 22 24.61 0.13 3.97
CA THR A 22 24.27 1.57 3.94
C THR A 22 23.68 2.02 5.27
N PRO A 23 24.05 3.21 5.78
CA PRO A 23 23.56 3.71 7.06
C PRO A 23 22.07 4.09 6.99
N ILE A 24 21.35 3.88 8.10
CA ILE A 24 19.90 4.12 8.20
C ILE A 24 19.51 5.57 7.88
N TRP A 25 20.33 6.53 8.25
CA TRP A 25 20.03 7.94 7.97
C TRP A 25 19.92 8.25 6.47
N PHE A 26 20.65 7.52 5.64
CA PHE A 26 20.57 7.64 4.18
C PHE A 26 19.17 7.24 3.71
N TRP A 27 18.68 6.09 4.13
CA TRP A 27 17.35 5.58 3.78
C TRP A 27 16.23 6.46 4.33
N ARG A 28 16.41 7.00 5.54
CA ARG A 28 15.47 7.94 6.12
C ARG A 28 15.31 9.20 5.26
N ASN A 29 16.40 9.81 4.83
CA ASN A 29 16.36 11.02 4.01
C ASN A 29 15.84 10.74 2.59
N LEU A 30 16.13 9.56 2.05
CA LEU A 30 15.71 9.16 0.71
C LEU A 30 14.24 8.69 0.66
N SER A 31 13.65 8.30 1.79
CA SER A 31 12.33 7.68 1.87
C SER A 31 11.22 8.53 1.25
N GLY A 32 11.22 9.84 1.48
CA GLY A 32 10.24 10.78 0.92
C GLY A 32 10.33 10.87 -0.60
N PHE A 33 11.55 10.94 -1.13
CA PHE A 33 11.77 10.96 -2.56
C PHE A 33 11.33 9.64 -3.22
N CYS A 34 11.71 8.50 -2.63
CA CYS A 34 11.32 7.18 -3.12
C CYS A 34 9.80 6.99 -3.11
N TYR A 35 9.12 7.46 -2.07
CA TYR A 35 7.67 7.40 -1.98
C TYR A 35 7.01 8.22 -3.09
N CYS A 36 7.38 9.49 -3.24
CA CYS A 36 6.84 10.36 -4.29
C CYS A 36 7.11 9.79 -5.69
N PHE A 37 8.32 9.31 -5.95
CA PHE A 37 8.69 8.69 -7.21
C PHE A 37 7.82 7.46 -7.52
N THR A 38 7.59 6.61 -6.52
CA THR A 38 6.76 5.40 -6.71
C THR A 38 5.28 5.74 -6.91
N VAL A 39 4.75 6.79 -6.25
CA VAL A 39 3.40 7.30 -6.50
C VAL A 39 3.26 7.80 -7.93
N ILE A 40 4.24 8.56 -8.42
CA ILE A 40 4.26 9.05 -9.82
C ILE A 40 4.30 7.87 -10.79
N LEU A 41 5.10 6.83 -10.51
CA LEU A 41 5.11 5.61 -11.32
C LEU A 41 3.77 4.88 -11.32
N LEU A 42 3.06 4.81 -10.17
CA LEU A 42 1.72 4.23 -10.09
C LEU A 42 0.73 5.00 -10.98
N ILE A 43 0.74 6.32 -10.91
CA ILE A 43 -0.10 7.18 -11.76
C ILE A 43 0.28 7.01 -13.24
N ALA A 44 1.57 6.95 -13.56
CA ALA A 44 2.02 6.75 -14.93
C ALA A 44 1.57 5.41 -15.51
N VAL A 45 1.57 4.35 -14.71
CA VAL A 45 1.06 3.03 -15.14
C VAL A 45 -0.45 3.05 -15.34
N ASP A 46 -1.18 3.80 -14.52
CA ASP A 46 -2.63 3.93 -14.67
C ASP A 46 -3.01 4.68 -15.96
N LEU A 47 -2.18 5.65 -16.37
CA LEU A 47 -2.41 6.46 -17.57
C LEU A 47 -1.84 5.85 -18.86
N PHE A 48 -0.69 5.17 -18.78
CA PHE A 48 0.12 4.76 -19.95
C PHE A 48 0.50 3.27 -19.93
N GLY A 49 0.07 2.50 -18.92
CA GLY A 49 0.46 1.10 -18.77
C GLY A 49 -0.07 0.20 -19.88
N GLU A 50 0.74 -0.78 -20.31
CA GLU A 50 0.31 -1.82 -21.24
C GLU A 50 -0.65 -2.80 -20.55
N GLU A 51 -1.73 -3.16 -21.24
CA GLU A 51 -2.68 -4.18 -20.77
C GLU A 51 -2.02 -5.56 -20.75
N GLY A 52 -1.60 -5.99 -19.59
CA GLY A 52 -1.14 -7.36 -19.35
C GLY A 52 -2.17 -8.17 -18.58
N LYS A 53 -2.74 -9.23 -19.18
CA LYS A 53 -3.75 -10.10 -18.55
C LYS A 53 -5.00 -9.38 -18.02
N GLY A 54 -5.48 -8.35 -18.73
CA GLY A 54 -6.71 -7.64 -18.38
C GLY A 54 -6.58 -6.55 -17.33
N ALA A 55 -5.37 -6.14 -16.98
CA ALA A 55 -5.13 -4.97 -16.12
C ALA A 55 -3.79 -4.30 -16.46
N GLN A 56 -3.77 -2.97 -16.44
CA GLN A 56 -2.56 -2.17 -16.62
C GLN A 56 -1.75 -2.18 -15.30
N ARG A 57 -0.69 -3.00 -15.20
CA ARG A 57 0.02 -3.20 -13.92
C ARG A 57 1.53 -3.09 -14.01
N CYS A 58 2.10 -3.12 -15.19
CA CYS A 58 3.56 -3.21 -15.37
C CYS A 58 4.07 -2.16 -16.34
N VAL A 59 5.25 -1.61 -16.04
CA VAL A 59 6.06 -0.85 -16.99
C VAL A 59 7.08 -1.81 -17.60
N ASN A 60 7.10 -1.87 -18.93
CA ASN A 60 8.06 -2.65 -19.66
C ASN A 60 9.33 -1.82 -19.90
N LEU A 61 10.40 -2.11 -19.17
CA LEU A 61 11.71 -1.45 -19.30
C LEU A 61 12.60 -2.11 -20.38
N GLY A 62 12.02 -2.98 -21.21
CA GLY A 62 12.74 -3.70 -22.25
C GLY A 62 13.47 -4.97 -21.77
N PHE A 63 14.23 -4.89 -20.69
CA PHE A 63 14.95 -6.04 -20.09
C PHE A 63 14.26 -6.62 -18.85
N MET A 64 13.33 -5.88 -18.24
CA MET A 64 12.62 -6.29 -17.04
C MET A 64 11.23 -5.67 -16.99
N ARG A 65 10.23 -6.45 -16.58
CA ARG A 65 8.90 -5.94 -16.23
C ARG A 65 8.92 -5.49 -14.78
N LEU A 66 8.72 -4.21 -14.53
CA LEU A 66 8.68 -3.64 -13.21
C LEU A 66 7.23 -3.32 -12.85
N GLN A 67 6.79 -3.81 -11.72
CA GLN A 67 5.47 -3.52 -11.17
C GLN A 67 5.61 -2.46 -10.07
N PRO A 68 5.15 -1.22 -10.30
CA PRO A 68 5.33 -0.13 -9.32
C PRO A 68 4.67 -0.40 -7.97
N SER A 69 3.60 -1.18 -7.93
CA SER A 69 2.94 -1.56 -6.68
C SER A 69 3.82 -2.44 -5.77
N GLU A 70 4.77 -3.20 -6.33
CA GLU A 70 5.76 -3.94 -5.54
C GLU A 70 6.76 -3.00 -4.84
N LEU A 71 7.24 -1.98 -5.57
CA LEU A 71 8.08 -0.94 -4.98
C LEU A 71 7.33 -0.13 -3.94
N MET A 72 6.05 0.14 -4.17
CA MET A 72 5.22 0.93 -3.27
C MET A 72 5.12 0.33 -1.88
N LYS A 73 5.07 -0.98 -1.75
CA LYS A 73 5.05 -1.65 -0.43
C LYS A 73 6.29 -1.31 0.40
N ILE A 74 7.45 -1.27 -0.23
CA ILE A 74 8.72 -0.97 0.45
C ILE A 74 8.81 0.53 0.78
N THR A 75 8.53 1.39 -0.20
CA THR A 75 8.66 2.85 -0.04
C THR A 75 7.65 3.43 0.93
N LEU A 76 6.43 2.86 1.01
CA LEU A 76 5.41 3.21 2.00
C LEU A 76 5.91 2.94 3.43
N VAL A 77 6.43 1.73 3.68
CA VAL A 77 6.96 1.34 5.00
C VAL A 77 8.13 2.24 5.38
N MET A 78 9.07 2.47 4.47
CA MET A 78 10.22 3.36 4.70
C MET A 78 9.78 4.78 5.04
N PHE A 79 8.83 5.33 4.29
CA PHE A 79 8.36 6.70 4.48
C PHE A 79 7.59 6.86 5.80
N LEU A 80 6.71 5.92 6.13
CA LEU A 80 5.98 5.94 7.40
C LEU A 80 6.93 5.77 8.60
N ALA A 81 7.93 4.89 8.49
CA ALA A 81 8.95 4.74 9.53
C ALA A 81 9.72 6.04 9.75
N ALA A 82 10.15 6.70 8.68
CA ALA A 82 10.83 8.00 8.76
C ALA A 82 9.94 9.10 9.35
N TYR A 83 8.65 9.10 8.99
CA TYR A 83 7.67 10.05 9.55
C TYR A 83 7.54 9.87 11.07
N TYR A 84 7.39 8.63 11.56
CA TYR A 84 7.25 8.36 12.99
C TYR A 84 8.56 8.51 13.80
N ASP A 85 9.71 8.37 13.16
CA ASP A 85 11.00 8.68 13.76
C ASP A 85 11.16 10.19 14.00
N TRP A 86 10.67 11.01 13.05
CA TRP A 86 10.67 12.47 13.18
C TRP A 86 9.63 12.98 14.20
N LEU A 87 8.51 12.26 14.41
CA LEU A 87 7.39 12.72 15.21
C LEU A 87 7.60 12.47 16.72
N PRO A 88 7.51 13.53 17.58
CA PRO A 88 7.57 13.36 19.04
C PRO A 88 6.50 12.40 19.57
N PRO A 89 6.81 11.58 20.60
CA PRO A 89 5.88 10.57 21.14
C PRO A 89 4.53 11.12 21.54
N GLU A 90 4.47 12.33 22.10
CA GLU A 90 3.25 12.99 22.57
C GLU A 90 2.26 13.35 21.44
N LYS A 91 2.76 13.46 20.21
CA LYS A 91 1.97 13.82 19.04
C LYS A 91 1.45 12.61 18.26
N LYS A 92 2.01 11.42 18.49
CA LYS A 92 1.71 10.22 17.70
C LYS A 92 0.24 9.80 17.74
N SER A 93 -0.47 10.07 18.84
CA SER A 93 -1.89 9.73 19.00
C SER A 93 -2.84 10.91 18.85
N ARG A 94 -2.35 12.11 18.48
CA ARG A 94 -3.24 13.24 18.22
C ARG A 94 -3.93 13.07 16.86
N PRO A 95 -5.25 13.36 16.74
CA PRO A 95 -6.04 13.05 15.54
C PRO A 95 -5.47 13.67 14.26
N LEU A 96 -5.00 14.93 14.32
CA LEU A 96 -4.41 15.61 13.16
C LEU A 96 -3.14 14.92 12.65
N TRP A 97 -2.29 14.41 13.56
CA TRP A 97 -1.04 13.73 13.21
C TRP A 97 -1.26 12.27 12.79
N VAL A 98 -2.36 11.65 13.21
CA VAL A 98 -2.78 10.32 12.76
C VAL A 98 -3.39 10.38 11.36
N LEU A 99 -4.02 11.51 10.98
CA LEU A 99 -4.62 11.68 9.66
C LEU A 99 -3.57 11.65 8.53
N VAL A 100 -2.38 12.18 8.80
CA VAL A 100 -1.28 12.24 7.80
C VAL A 100 -0.84 10.83 7.35
N PRO A 101 -0.44 9.89 8.22
CA PRO A 101 -0.07 8.55 7.79
C PRO A 101 -1.25 7.75 7.20
N ILE A 102 -2.48 8.03 7.63
CA ILE A 102 -3.67 7.47 6.98
C ILE A 102 -3.75 7.94 5.53
N ALA A 103 -3.63 9.24 5.26
CA ALA A 103 -3.65 9.78 3.90
C ALA A 103 -2.51 9.23 3.04
N ILE A 104 -1.29 9.14 3.61
CA ILE A 104 -0.10 8.57 2.97
C ILE A 104 -0.33 7.08 2.58
N THR A 105 -1.07 6.33 3.39
CA THR A 105 -1.39 4.92 3.12
C THR A 105 -2.54 4.79 2.12
N LEU A 106 -3.60 5.58 2.28
CA LEU A 106 -4.80 5.47 1.47
C LEU A 106 -4.59 5.95 0.03
N LEU A 107 -3.74 6.95 -0.20
CA LEU A 107 -3.48 7.48 -1.55
C LEU A 107 -2.98 6.40 -2.51
N PRO A 108 -1.85 5.70 -2.24
CA PRO A 108 -1.41 4.63 -3.14
C PRO A 108 -2.35 3.43 -3.12
N THR A 109 -3.01 3.14 -2.01
CA THR A 109 -4.00 2.06 -1.93
C THR A 109 -5.15 2.30 -2.90
N ALA A 110 -5.69 3.53 -2.98
CA ALA A 110 -6.75 3.88 -3.92
C ALA A 110 -6.31 3.72 -5.39
N LEU A 111 -5.08 4.12 -5.71
CA LEU A 111 -4.52 3.93 -7.06
C LEU A 111 -4.38 2.44 -7.41
N VAL A 112 -3.91 1.61 -6.47
CA VAL A 112 -3.77 0.16 -6.68
C VAL A 112 -5.13 -0.55 -6.81
N ILE A 113 -6.17 -0.08 -6.10
CA ILE A 113 -7.54 -0.59 -6.26
C ILE A 113 -8.08 -0.32 -7.67
N GLN A 114 -7.75 0.83 -8.26
CA GLN A 114 -8.14 1.14 -9.65
C GLN A 114 -7.46 0.20 -10.66
N GLN A 115 -6.29 -0.34 -10.33
CA GLN A 115 -5.56 -1.35 -11.12
C GLN A 115 -6.05 -2.80 -10.89
N PRO A 116 -7.27 -3.03 -10.48
CA PRO A 116 -7.94 -4.17 -9.81
C PRO A 116 -7.01 -5.18 -9.11
N ASP A 117 -6.08 -4.67 -8.29
CA ASP A 117 -5.16 -5.49 -7.48
C ASP A 117 -5.51 -5.43 -5.98
N LEU A 118 -6.57 -6.16 -5.62
CA LEU A 118 -7.06 -6.22 -4.23
C LEU A 118 -6.03 -6.80 -3.26
N GLY A 119 -5.20 -7.76 -3.71
CA GLY A 119 -4.18 -8.37 -2.87
C GLY A 119 -3.12 -7.36 -2.42
N THR A 120 -2.59 -6.60 -3.36
CA THR A 120 -1.58 -5.57 -3.06
C THR A 120 -2.17 -4.41 -2.28
N SER A 121 -3.39 -3.96 -2.59
CA SER A 121 -4.06 -2.89 -1.85
C SER A 121 -4.29 -3.26 -0.38
N LEU A 122 -4.70 -4.51 -0.10
CA LEU A 122 -4.84 -5.01 1.26
C LEU A 122 -3.50 -5.04 2.00
N LEU A 123 -2.43 -5.50 1.33
CA LEU A 123 -1.08 -5.50 1.91
C LEU A 123 -0.58 -4.09 2.24
N LEU A 124 -0.87 -3.09 1.41
CA LEU A 124 -0.53 -1.68 1.69
C LEU A 124 -1.23 -1.17 2.95
N VAL A 125 -2.53 -1.43 3.07
CA VAL A 125 -3.32 -1.05 4.27
C VAL A 125 -2.79 -1.76 5.52
N MET A 126 -2.51 -3.06 5.42
CA MET A 126 -1.96 -3.82 6.55
C MET A 126 -0.56 -3.34 6.94
N ALA A 127 0.30 -3.05 5.98
CA ALA A 127 1.64 -2.54 6.23
C ALA A 127 1.59 -1.15 6.89
N GLY A 128 0.78 -0.22 6.33
CA GLY A 128 0.58 1.10 6.89
C GLY A 128 0.00 1.06 8.31
N GLY A 129 -1.07 0.27 8.51
CA GLY A 129 -1.67 0.05 9.82
C GLY A 129 -0.69 -0.58 10.81
N GLY A 130 0.08 -1.58 10.38
CA GLY A 130 1.11 -2.23 11.20
C GLY A 130 2.18 -1.25 11.69
N ILE A 131 2.69 -0.39 10.80
CA ILE A 131 3.67 0.65 11.20
C ILE A 131 3.04 1.65 12.18
N MET A 132 1.81 2.09 11.94
CA MET A 132 1.08 2.98 12.86
C MET A 132 0.92 2.34 14.25
N PHE A 133 0.56 1.07 14.30
CA PHE A 133 0.42 0.31 15.54
C PHE A 133 1.76 0.19 16.28
N LEU A 134 2.83 -0.21 15.60
CA LEU A 134 4.18 -0.31 16.15
C LEU A 134 4.74 1.04 16.61
N ALA A 135 4.35 2.13 15.95
CA ALA A 135 4.72 3.50 16.34
C ALA A 135 4.04 3.97 17.63
N GLY A 136 3.04 3.23 18.14
CA GLY A 136 2.34 3.54 19.37
C GLY A 136 1.11 4.45 19.18
N VAL A 137 0.48 4.43 18.01
CA VAL A 137 -0.82 5.07 17.80
C VAL A 137 -1.87 4.33 18.64
N HIS A 138 -2.76 5.10 19.30
CA HIS A 138 -3.72 4.55 20.22
C HIS A 138 -4.65 3.54 19.53
N TRP A 139 -4.82 2.36 20.14
CA TRP A 139 -5.59 1.24 19.57
C TRP A 139 -7.04 1.57 19.22
N ALA A 140 -7.64 2.59 19.87
CA ALA A 140 -9.00 3.04 19.59
C ALA A 140 -9.21 3.46 18.13
N TYR A 141 -8.20 3.98 17.45
CA TYR A 141 -8.29 4.31 16.03
C TYR A 141 -8.45 3.07 15.16
N PHE A 142 -7.74 1.99 15.48
CA PHE A 142 -7.86 0.70 14.78
C PHE A 142 -9.21 0.06 15.05
N ALA A 143 -9.67 0.09 16.31
CA ALA A 143 -10.99 -0.39 16.67
C ALA A 143 -12.10 0.39 15.95
N ALA A 144 -11.98 1.71 15.82
CA ALA A 144 -12.94 2.55 15.11
C ALA A 144 -12.97 2.22 13.59
N VAL A 145 -11.81 1.98 12.98
CA VAL A 145 -11.72 1.58 11.57
C VAL A 145 -12.34 0.20 11.36
N ILE A 146 -12.00 -0.77 12.19
CA ILE A 146 -12.58 -2.13 12.12
C ILE A 146 -14.09 -2.07 12.34
N ALA A 147 -14.57 -1.33 13.33
CA ALA A 147 -15.98 -1.18 13.60
C ALA A 147 -16.74 -0.51 12.45
N SER A 148 -16.14 0.50 11.78
CA SER A 148 -16.75 1.14 10.61
C SER A 148 -16.80 0.19 9.40
N VAL A 149 -15.77 -0.62 9.16
CA VAL A 149 -15.78 -1.62 8.09
C VAL A 149 -16.83 -2.70 8.35
N VAL A 150 -16.88 -3.24 9.57
CA VAL A 150 -17.89 -4.23 9.97
C VAL A 150 -19.29 -3.62 9.89
N GLY A 151 -19.49 -2.40 10.36
CA GLY A 151 -20.75 -1.69 10.27
C GLY A 151 -21.21 -1.48 8.83
N LEU A 152 -20.28 -1.14 7.94
CA LEU A 152 -20.58 -0.98 6.51
C LEU A 152 -20.97 -2.32 5.87
N ILE A 153 -20.27 -3.40 6.20
CA ILE A 153 -20.59 -4.75 5.72
C ILE A 153 -22.00 -5.14 6.18
N VAL A 154 -22.29 -4.98 7.46
CA VAL A 154 -23.62 -5.28 8.03
C VAL A 154 -24.70 -4.43 7.37
N ALA A 155 -24.44 -3.12 7.17
CA ALA A 155 -25.38 -2.23 6.49
C ALA A 155 -25.65 -2.66 5.05
N VAL A 156 -24.63 -3.09 4.31
CA VAL A 156 -24.77 -3.62 2.94
C VAL A 156 -25.60 -4.90 2.94
N PHE A 157 -25.36 -5.82 3.88
CA PHE A 157 -26.17 -7.04 3.99
C PHE A 157 -27.63 -6.76 4.38
N GLN A 158 -27.87 -5.84 5.33
CA GLN A 158 -29.22 -5.45 5.74
C GLN A 158 -29.96 -4.66 4.66
N SER A 159 -29.28 -3.87 3.84
CA SER A 159 -29.90 -3.13 2.74
C SER A 159 -30.40 -4.01 1.60
N ARG A 160 -30.06 -5.30 1.64
CA ARG A 160 -30.48 -6.31 0.62
C ARG A 160 -32.01 -6.50 0.60
N GLU A 161 -32.66 -6.39 1.76
CA GLU A 161 -34.10 -6.62 1.93
C GLU A 161 -34.92 -5.32 1.97
N THR A 162 -34.27 -4.15 1.89
CA THR A 162 -34.89 -2.85 2.03
C THR A 162 -34.97 -2.13 0.69
N SER A 163 -35.94 -1.25 0.50
CA SER A 163 -36.12 -0.42 -0.71
C SER A 163 -34.91 0.52 -1.01
N TRP A 164 -33.97 0.66 -0.10
CA TRP A 164 -32.72 1.43 -0.21
C TRP A 164 -31.53 0.49 -0.45
N GLN A 165 -31.43 -0.07 -1.66
CA GLN A 165 -30.31 -0.92 -2.02
C GLN A 165 -29.07 -0.06 -2.24
N LEU A 166 -28.00 -0.30 -1.43
CA LEU A 166 -26.71 0.37 -1.56
C LEU A 166 -25.88 -0.15 -2.73
N LEU A 167 -26.14 -1.37 -3.21
CA LEU A 167 -25.46 -2.01 -4.32
C LEU A 167 -26.48 -2.49 -5.37
N ASN A 168 -26.08 -2.53 -6.62
CA ASN A 168 -26.88 -3.10 -7.70
C ASN A 168 -27.01 -4.62 -7.58
N ASN A 169 -28.13 -5.20 -8.02
CA ASN A 169 -28.39 -6.65 -8.00
C ASN A 169 -27.29 -7.50 -8.64
N TYR A 170 -26.54 -6.95 -9.59
CA TYR A 170 -25.39 -7.59 -10.21
C TYR A 170 -24.19 -7.72 -9.24
N GLN A 171 -24.01 -6.77 -8.35
CA GLN A 171 -22.91 -6.76 -7.37
C GLN A 171 -23.17 -7.74 -6.23
N TYR A 172 -24.43 -7.88 -5.81
CA TYR A 172 -24.83 -8.88 -4.81
C TYR A 172 -24.56 -10.33 -5.30
N ARG A 173 -24.79 -10.61 -6.59
CA ARG A 173 -24.53 -11.95 -7.18
C ARG A 173 -23.04 -12.35 -7.23
N ARG A 174 -22.12 -11.44 -7.00
CA ARG A 174 -20.68 -11.72 -6.93
C ARG A 174 -20.19 -12.02 -5.52
N ILE A 175 -20.98 -11.73 -4.50
CA ILE A 175 -20.65 -11.97 -3.09
C ILE A 175 -21.19 -13.33 -2.62
N ASP A 176 -22.19 -13.89 -3.32
CA ASP A 176 -22.67 -15.27 -3.17
C ASP A 176 -21.79 -16.24 -3.94
#